data_85092285910705484653188a04c93692
#
_entry.id   85092285910705484653188a04c93692
#
_cell.length_a   1.000
_cell.length_b   1.000
_cell.length_c   1.000
_cell.angle_alpha   90.00
_cell.angle_beta   90.00
_cell.angle_gamma   90.00
#
_symmetry.space_group_name_H-M   'P 1'
#
loop_
_entity.id
_entity.type
_entity.pdbx_description
1 polymer ?
#
loop_
_entity_poly.entity_id
_entity_poly.type
_entity_poly.pdbx_seq_one_letter_code
_entity_poly.pdbx_strand_id
1 'polypeptide(L)'
;MEPLSDILARMRVNPDSTPAEPTAPACPKCNGMGFLRYDVPYGDPNFGKIKPCGCKTQEIAASRANKFRELSHLGPLQHKRFENFDGRRGNSAYSRDAMQIALRVAQDYATSPEGWLVLTGPSGTGKSHLAAAITNAILDRNEGALWIFVPDFLDHLRTTFNPQSDVSYDDLFTTVRDAPVLVLDDLGAQSSSQWAEEKLYQILAHRYDARQPTVITTNKLVDNFDGRIRARLQDADVSRIIAVVGYTSEIVNRLMGLSYELIRRMTFENFNPQPYSPEEAQRSRFNLTQVYGIVQSFVRDPQQHKWLVLLGVHGSGKTHLTAAMANDRLSRGLPTLFINTPDLLDALRASFGGEGSTAYEKVFYEVRATPFLILDDFGAHSSTAWAKEKLYQILNYRYNAQLPTVITTNQTLEEIDPPLQSRMSDQEYCGVLAVMAPDYRKTRGGLWKLRSR
;
A
#
# COMPACT_ATOMS: atom_id res chain seq x y z
N MET A 1 2.19 -22.55 -20.41
CA MET A 1 2.49 -21.15 -20.81
C MET A 1 3.70 -21.22 -21.74
N GLU A 2 3.64 -20.61 -22.91
CA GLU A 2 4.82 -20.56 -23.79
C GLU A 2 5.91 -19.71 -23.10
N PRO A 3 7.17 -20.13 -23.16
CA PRO A 3 8.29 -19.39 -22.57
C PRO A 3 8.47 -18.01 -23.24
N LEU A 4 8.85 -17.01 -22.46
CA LEU A 4 9.13 -15.64 -22.94
C LEU A 4 10.22 -15.64 -24.06
N SER A 5 11.15 -16.59 -23.98
CA SER A 5 12.18 -16.85 -25.00
C SER A 5 11.63 -17.08 -26.39
N ASP A 6 10.54 -17.87 -26.52
CA ASP A 6 9.98 -18.25 -27.82
C ASP A 6 9.26 -17.09 -28.50
N ILE A 7 8.75 -16.15 -27.70
CA ILE A 7 8.10 -14.95 -28.21
C ILE A 7 9.15 -13.93 -28.66
N LEU A 8 10.21 -13.74 -27.89
CA LEU A 8 11.31 -12.85 -28.26
C LEU A 8 12.07 -13.37 -29.50
N ALA A 9 12.18 -14.70 -29.67
CA ALA A 9 12.73 -15.30 -30.89
C ALA A 9 11.89 -15.03 -32.13
N ARG A 10 10.54 -15.03 -32.02
CA ARG A 10 9.62 -14.66 -33.11
C ARG A 10 9.65 -13.17 -33.46
N MET A 11 10.15 -12.31 -32.57
CA MET A 11 10.25 -10.86 -32.77
C MET A 11 11.52 -10.42 -33.51
N ARG A 12 12.45 -11.30 -33.80
CA ARG A 12 13.54 -11.02 -34.74
C ARG A 12 12.93 -10.83 -36.12
N VAL A 13 12.80 -9.56 -36.51
CA VAL A 13 12.29 -9.12 -37.80
C VAL A 13 13.01 -9.86 -38.90
N ASN A 14 12.28 -10.65 -39.67
CA ASN A 14 12.77 -11.22 -40.91
C ASN A 14 12.99 -10.04 -41.89
N PRO A 15 14.24 -9.78 -42.36
CA PRO A 15 14.52 -8.64 -43.23
C PRO A 15 13.89 -8.77 -44.64
N ASP A 16 13.25 -9.91 -44.95
CA ASP A 16 12.68 -10.21 -46.27
C ASP A 16 11.16 -10.09 -46.37
N SER A 17 10.50 -9.39 -45.45
CA SER A 17 9.07 -9.10 -45.64
C SER A 17 8.86 -7.97 -46.66
N THR A 18 8.55 -8.33 -47.86
CA THR A 18 7.95 -7.45 -48.90
C THR A 18 6.82 -6.62 -48.28
N PRO A 19 6.73 -5.29 -48.54
CA PRO A 19 5.65 -4.47 -47.99
C PRO A 19 4.32 -4.96 -48.52
N ALA A 20 3.41 -5.36 -47.63
CA ALA A 20 2.01 -5.58 -47.99
C ALA A 20 1.42 -4.28 -48.52
N GLU A 21 0.67 -4.35 -49.64
CA GLU A 21 -0.05 -3.21 -50.21
C GLU A 21 -0.96 -2.55 -49.17
N PRO A 22 -0.99 -1.22 -49.07
CA PRO A 22 -1.77 -0.51 -48.08
C PRO A 22 -3.28 -0.59 -48.45
N THR A 23 -4.05 -1.36 -47.71
CA THR A 23 -5.52 -1.49 -47.84
C THR A 23 -6.30 -0.39 -47.06
N ALA A 24 -5.65 0.55 -46.42
CA ALA A 24 -6.31 1.66 -45.74
C ALA A 24 -6.27 2.94 -46.56
N PRO A 25 -7.31 3.81 -46.51
CA PRO A 25 -7.28 5.08 -47.23
C PRO A 25 -6.09 5.93 -46.83
N ALA A 26 -5.35 6.40 -47.82
CA ALA A 26 -4.13 7.18 -47.59
C ALA A 26 -4.42 8.43 -46.72
N CYS A 27 -3.61 8.68 -45.70
CA CYS A 27 -3.76 9.85 -44.84
C CYS A 27 -3.78 11.15 -45.67
N PRO A 28 -4.82 12.00 -45.56
CA PRO A 28 -4.96 13.19 -46.41
C PRO A 28 -3.88 14.26 -46.19
N LYS A 29 -3.12 14.20 -45.06
CA LYS A 29 -2.06 15.16 -44.72
C LYS A 29 -0.70 14.77 -45.34
N CYS A 30 -0.36 13.49 -45.42
CA CYS A 30 0.93 13.03 -45.94
C CYS A 30 0.81 12.12 -47.17
N ASN A 31 -0.39 11.88 -47.64
CA ASN A 31 -0.68 11.06 -48.80
C ASN A 31 -0.05 9.65 -48.73
N GLY A 32 -0.04 9.05 -47.55
CA GLY A 32 0.55 7.74 -47.27
C GLY A 32 2.06 7.74 -47.00
N MET A 33 2.78 8.84 -47.19
CA MET A 33 4.23 8.93 -46.99
C MET A 33 4.70 8.85 -45.52
N GLY A 34 3.80 9.14 -44.57
CA GLY A 34 4.10 9.10 -43.12
C GLY A 34 4.93 10.28 -42.60
N PHE A 35 5.39 11.17 -43.47
CA PHE A 35 6.20 12.33 -43.12
C PHE A 35 5.69 13.59 -43.81
N LEU A 36 5.94 14.75 -43.18
CA LEU A 36 5.61 16.08 -43.70
C LEU A 36 6.88 16.94 -43.70
N ARG A 37 7.03 17.81 -44.69
CA ARG A 37 8.06 18.84 -44.65
C ARG A 37 7.64 19.98 -43.69
N TYR A 38 8.63 20.63 -43.08
CA TYR A 38 8.36 21.87 -42.39
C TYR A 38 8.06 22.93 -43.46
N ASP A 39 6.96 23.66 -43.30
CA ASP A 39 6.58 24.78 -44.15
C ASP A 39 7.22 26.06 -43.57
N VAL A 40 8.49 26.28 -43.88
CA VAL A 40 9.30 27.38 -43.35
C VAL A 40 10.15 28.00 -44.50
N PRO A 41 10.44 29.33 -44.44
CA PRO A 41 11.22 29.99 -45.48
C PRO A 41 12.68 29.54 -45.52
N TYR A 42 13.33 29.79 -46.65
CA TYR A 42 14.77 29.56 -46.80
C TYR A 42 15.57 30.35 -45.77
N GLY A 43 16.47 29.69 -45.06
CA GLY A 43 17.26 30.25 -43.94
C GLY A 43 16.77 29.86 -42.56
N ASP A 44 15.56 29.30 -42.43
CA ASP A 44 15.13 28.72 -41.16
C ASP A 44 15.89 27.43 -40.86
N PRO A 45 16.29 27.15 -39.58
CA PRO A 45 16.98 25.95 -39.18
C PRO A 45 16.26 24.65 -39.53
N ASN A 46 14.95 24.68 -39.77
CA ASN A 46 14.13 23.54 -40.15
C ASN A 46 13.87 23.43 -41.66
N PHE A 47 14.41 24.33 -42.45
CA PHE A 47 14.26 24.27 -43.91
C PHE A 47 14.85 23.00 -44.47
N GLY A 48 14.07 22.28 -45.27
CA GLY A 48 14.45 20.99 -45.85
C GLY A 48 14.35 19.78 -44.89
N LYS A 49 14.07 19.99 -43.60
CA LYS A 49 13.83 18.91 -42.65
C LYS A 49 12.41 18.35 -42.78
N ILE A 50 12.27 17.06 -42.42
CA ILE A 50 10.99 16.38 -42.36
C ILE A 50 10.59 16.12 -40.92
N LYS A 51 9.28 16.11 -40.64
CA LYS A 51 8.70 15.68 -39.37
C LYS A 51 7.73 14.51 -39.61
N PRO A 52 7.58 13.59 -38.66
CA PRO A 52 6.58 12.52 -38.80
C PRO A 52 5.18 13.09 -38.87
N CYS A 53 4.35 12.54 -39.74
CA CYS A 53 2.92 12.84 -39.77
C CYS A 53 2.24 12.19 -38.56
N GLY A 54 1.12 12.80 -38.10
CA GLY A 54 0.34 12.23 -36.99
C GLY A 54 -0.10 10.79 -37.20
N CYS A 55 -0.39 10.39 -38.46
CA CYS A 55 -0.71 8.99 -38.77
C CYS A 55 0.49 8.04 -38.49
N LYS A 56 1.70 8.46 -38.83
CA LYS A 56 2.91 7.67 -38.57
C LYS A 56 3.26 7.62 -37.09
N THR A 57 3.05 8.71 -36.39
CA THR A 57 3.21 8.76 -34.93
C THR A 57 2.24 7.79 -34.25
N GLN A 58 0.97 7.77 -34.67
CA GLN A 58 -0.03 6.82 -34.16
C GLN A 58 0.30 5.36 -34.51
N GLU A 59 0.74 5.09 -35.73
CA GLU A 59 1.18 3.76 -36.15
C GLU A 59 2.36 3.24 -35.32
N ILE A 60 3.36 4.10 -35.09
CA ILE A 60 4.51 3.75 -34.23
C ILE A 60 4.06 3.52 -32.78
N ALA A 61 3.18 4.35 -32.25
CA ALA A 61 2.64 4.17 -30.92
C ALA A 61 1.87 2.86 -30.78
N ALA A 62 0.98 2.57 -31.73
CA ALA A 62 0.22 1.31 -31.76
C ALA A 62 1.14 0.08 -31.90
N SER A 63 2.15 0.15 -32.75
CA SER A 63 3.14 -0.93 -32.90
C SER A 63 3.93 -1.18 -31.61
N ARG A 64 4.35 -0.09 -30.92
CA ARG A 64 5.01 -0.20 -29.61
C ARG A 64 4.07 -0.79 -28.56
N ALA A 65 2.82 -0.34 -28.48
CA ALA A 65 1.85 -0.85 -27.53
C ALA A 65 1.56 -2.35 -27.80
N ASN A 66 1.44 -2.77 -29.06
CA ASN A 66 1.28 -4.18 -29.41
C ASN A 66 2.49 -5.02 -28.99
N LYS A 67 3.71 -4.50 -29.20
CA LYS A 67 4.93 -5.17 -28.71
C LYS A 67 4.91 -5.36 -27.21
N PHE A 68 4.54 -4.33 -26.43
CA PHE A 68 4.42 -4.45 -24.98
C PHE A 68 3.25 -5.38 -24.57
N ARG A 69 2.15 -5.40 -25.32
CA ARG A 69 1.05 -6.33 -25.07
C ARG A 69 1.47 -7.80 -25.26
N GLU A 70 2.27 -8.09 -26.29
CA GLU A 70 2.84 -9.43 -26.53
C GLU A 70 3.84 -9.80 -25.42
N LEU A 71 4.74 -8.88 -25.01
CA LEU A 71 5.71 -9.10 -23.96
C LEU A 71 5.09 -9.23 -22.56
N SER A 72 3.94 -8.59 -22.33
CA SER A 72 3.30 -8.55 -21.01
C SER A 72 2.71 -9.86 -20.54
N HIS A 73 2.70 -10.92 -21.34
CA HIS A 73 2.18 -12.24 -20.95
C HIS A 73 0.99 -12.23 -19.98
N LEU A 74 0.08 -11.28 -20.15
CA LEU A 74 -1.08 -11.14 -19.28
C LEU A 74 -1.93 -12.43 -19.23
N GLY A 75 -1.83 -13.30 -20.26
CA GLY A 75 -2.52 -14.58 -20.28
C GLY A 75 -3.96 -14.48 -19.77
N PRO A 76 -4.29 -15.18 -18.66
CA PRO A 76 -5.63 -15.10 -18.07
C PRO A 76 -5.99 -13.69 -17.54
N LEU A 77 -5.01 -12.81 -17.35
CA LEU A 77 -5.20 -11.45 -16.83
C LEU A 77 -5.56 -10.42 -17.92
N GLN A 78 -5.46 -10.77 -19.20
CA GLN A 78 -5.82 -9.89 -20.32
C GLN A 78 -7.30 -9.43 -20.27
N HIS A 79 -8.19 -10.18 -19.59
CA HIS A 79 -9.59 -9.83 -19.38
C HIS A 79 -9.84 -9.03 -18.09
N LYS A 80 -8.80 -8.78 -17.29
CA LYS A 80 -8.93 -8.02 -16.05
C LYS A 80 -8.98 -6.53 -16.35
N ARG A 81 -10.16 -5.95 -16.11
CA ARG A 81 -10.50 -4.55 -16.37
C ARG A 81 -11.04 -3.92 -15.09
N PHE A 82 -11.10 -2.59 -15.03
CA PHE A 82 -11.72 -1.89 -13.90
C PHE A 82 -13.21 -2.17 -13.80
N GLU A 83 -13.90 -2.36 -14.93
CA GLU A 83 -15.32 -2.62 -15.01
C GLU A 83 -15.72 -3.97 -14.41
N ASN A 84 -14.84 -4.96 -14.49
CA ASN A 84 -15.07 -6.29 -13.92
C ASN A 84 -14.37 -6.50 -12.56
N PHE A 85 -13.80 -5.45 -11.99
CA PHE A 85 -13.28 -5.47 -10.64
C PHE A 85 -14.42 -5.27 -9.63
N ASP A 86 -14.62 -6.25 -8.77
CA ASP A 86 -15.63 -6.12 -7.71
C ASP A 86 -15.08 -5.25 -6.57
N GLY A 87 -15.24 -3.95 -6.71
CA GLY A 87 -14.84 -2.96 -5.70
C GLY A 87 -15.72 -2.98 -4.43
N ARG A 88 -16.78 -3.78 -4.39
CA ARG A 88 -17.60 -4.01 -3.18
C ARG A 88 -17.23 -5.28 -2.46
N ARG A 89 -16.24 -6.00 -2.97
CA ARG A 89 -15.75 -7.25 -2.40
C ARG A 89 -15.15 -6.96 -1.03
N GLY A 90 -15.74 -7.57 -0.02
CA GLY A 90 -15.33 -7.39 1.37
C GLY A 90 -16.49 -7.66 2.32
N ASN A 91 -16.20 -8.25 3.47
CA ASN A 91 -17.18 -8.67 4.44
C ASN A 91 -17.43 -7.63 5.55
N SER A 92 -16.76 -6.47 5.48
CA SER A 92 -16.97 -5.34 6.39
C SER A 92 -17.10 -4.01 5.63
N ALA A 93 -17.66 -2.98 6.26
CA ALA A 93 -17.66 -1.63 5.72
C ALA A 93 -16.23 -1.15 5.45
N TYR A 94 -15.32 -1.42 6.38
CA TYR A 94 -13.89 -1.11 6.25
C TYR A 94 -13.25 -1.73 5.00
N SER A 95 -13.40 -3.05 4.80
CA SER A 95 -12.79 -3.72 3.64
C SER A 95 -13.39 -3.24 2.32
N ARG A 96 -14.70 -2.92 2.30
CA ARG A 96 -15.33 -2.34 1.11
C ARG A 96 -14.82 -0.93 0.81
N ASP A 97 -14.70 -0.07 1.83
CA ASP A 97 -14.18 1.29 1.66
C ASP A 97 -12.71 1.27 1.22
N ALA A 98 -11.87 0.42 1.83
CA ALA A 98 -10.47 0.23 1.42
C ALA A 98 -10.35 -0.26 -0.05
N MET A 99 -11.24 -1.17 -0.46
CA MET A 99 -11.28 -1.67 -1.84
C MET A 99 -11.71 -0.58 -2.83
N GLN A 100 -12.69 0.27 -2.48
CA GLN A 100 -13.11 1.42 -3.29
C GLN A 100 -11.98 2.46 -3.43
N ILE A 101 -11.23 2.71 -2.35
CA ILE A 101 -10.05 3.59 -2.40
C ILE A 101 -9.01 3.01 -3.35
N ALA A 102 -8.69 1.72 -3.21
CA ALA A 102 -7.71 1.05 -4.07
C ALA A 102 -8.12 1.10 -5.55
N LEU A 103 -9.40 0.84 -5.85
CA LEU A 103 -9.93 0.94 -7.21
C LEU A 103 -9.80 2.35 -7.78
N ARG A 104 -10.22 3.37 -7.04
CA ARG A 104 -10.14 4.77 -7.48
C ARG A 104 -8.70 5.18 -7.74
N VAL A 105 -7.79 4.89 -6.81
CA VAL A 105 -6.37 5.22 -6.97
C VAL A 105 -5.76 4.51 -8.18
N ALA A 106 -6.13 3.27 -8.43
CA ALA A 106 -5.66 2.53 -9.61
C ALA A 106 -6.19 3.13 -10.91
N GLN A 107 -7.43 3.60 -10.95
CA GLN A 107 -8.04 4.29 -12.11
C GLN A 107 -7.36 5.64 -12.37
N ASP A 108 -7.15 6.43 -11.31
CA ASP A 108 -6.45 7.73 -11.39
C ASP A 108 -5.02 7.53 -11.93
N TYR A 109 -4.30 6.56 -11.38
CA TYR A 109 -2.95 6.22 -11.84
C TYR A 109 -2.92 5.75 -13.29
N ALA A 110 -3.88 4.92 -13.70
CA ALA A 110 -3.95 4.47 -15.09
C ALA A 110 -4.20 5.64 -16.07
N THR A 111 -4.90 6.69 -15.64
CA THR A 111 -5.19 7.87 -16.46
C THR A 111 -3.95 8.76 -16.64
N SER A 112 -3.19 8.98 -15.59
CA SER A 112 -1.94 9.77 -15.58
C SER A 112 -0.89 9.03 -14.75
N PRO A 113 -0.11 8.11 -15.34
CA PRO A 113 0.91 7.35 -14.64
C PRO A 113 2.07 8.25 -14.19
N GLU A 114 2.19 8.49 -12.89
CA GLU A 114 3.27 9.27 -12.29
C GLU A 114 3.78 8.59 -11.01
N GLY A 115 5.09 8.59 -10.81
CA GLY A 115 5.71 7.98 -9.64
C GLY A 115 5.42 6.49 -9.52
N TRP A 116 5.42 5.99 -8.29
CA TRP A 116 5.22 4.57 -8.00
C TRP A 116 3.90 4.32 -7.29
N LEU A 117 3.16 3.32 -7.74
CA LEU A 117 1.97 2.80 -7.05
C LEU A 117 2.27 1.41 -6.49
N VAL A 118 2.30 1.29 -5.17
CA VAL A 118 2.56 0.02 -4.47
C VAL A 118 1.26 -0.52 -3.89
N LEU A 119 0.77 -1.62 -4.46
CA LEU A 119 -0.44 -2.32 -4.01
C LEU A 119 -0.04 -3.43 -3.05
N THR A 120 -0.33 -3.28 -1.76
CA THR A 120 0.00 -4.24 -0.71
C THR A 120 -1.24 -4.99 -0.21
N GLY A 121 -1.05 -6.17 0.36
CA GLY A 121 -2.13 -6.92 1.00
C GLY A 121 -2.02 -8.43 0.84
N PRO A 122 -2.86 -9.22 1.52
CA PRO A 122 -2.86 -10.68 1.44
C PRO A 122 -3.09 -11.23 0.03
N SER A 123 -2.73 -12.48 -0.20
CA SER A 123 -3.05 -13.15 -1.47
C SER A 123 -4.55 -13.23 -1.70
N GLY A 124 -4.98 -13.12 -2.97
CA GLY A 124 -6.40 -13.20 -3.36
C GLY A 124 -7.21 -11.92 -3.14
N THR A 125 -6.62 -10.81 -2.68
CA THR A 125 -7.35 -9.55 -2.43
C THR A 125 -7.64 -8.75 -3.70
N GLY A 126 -7.05 -9.10 -4.84
CA GLY A 126 -7.29 -8.40 -6.12
C GLY A 126 -6.15 -7.48 -6.57
N LYS A 127 -4.98 -7.49 -5.93
CA LYS A 127 -3.82 -6.67 -6.32
C LYS A 127 -3.42 -6.87 -7.78
N SER A 128 -3.19 -8.13 -8.19
CA SER A 128 -2.84 -8.48 -9.58
C SER A 128 -3.96 -8.13 -10.56
N HIS A 129 -5.23 -8.17 -10.14
CA HIS A 129 -6.35 -7.72 -10.96
C HIS A 129 -6.25 -6.19 -11.22
N LEU A 130 -6.05 -5.39 -10.18
CA LEU A 130 -5.89 -3.94 -10.33
C LEU A 130 -4.66 -3.59 -11.15
N ALA A 131 -3.52 -4.26 -10.92
CA ALA A 131 -2.30 -4.07 -11.69
C ALA A 131 -2.49 -4.41 -13.18
N ALA A 132 -3.17 -5.53 -13.49
CA ALA A 132 -3.53 -5.90 -14.86
C ALA A 132 -4.53 -4.92 -15.49
N ALA A 133 -5.51 -4.43 -14.73
CA ALA A 133 -6.46 -3.41 -15.20
C ALA A 133 -5.77 -2.10 -15.57
N ILE A 134 -4.79 -1.65 -14.77
CA ILE A 134 -3.93 -0.50 -15.09
C ILE A 134 -3.19 -0.74 -16.40
N THR A 135 -2.50 -1.89 -16.53
CA THR A 135 -1.75 -2.25 -17.74
C THR A 135 -2.65 -2.23 -18.96
N ASN A 136 -3.79 -2.91 -18.89
CA ASN A 136 -4.75 -2.99 -19.99
C ASN A 136 -5.28 -1.60 -20.38
N ALA A 137 -5.65 -0.76 -19.42
CA ALA A 137 -6.16 0.58 -19.69
C ALA A 137 -5.12 1.49 -20.41
N ILE A 138 -3.84 1.36 -20.07
CA ILE A 138 -2.74 2.09 -20.71
C ILE A 138 -2.51 1.55 -22.14
N LEU A 139 -2.44 0.23 -22.29
CA LEU A 139 -2.25 -0.41 -23.61
C LEU A 139 -3.42 -0.13 -24.58
N ASP A 140 -4.65 0.00 -24.08
CA ASP A 140 -5.82 0.30 -24.92
C ASP A 140 -5.80 1.74 -25.46
N ARG A 141 -5.04 2.66 -24.81
CA ARG A 141 -4.75 3.99 -25.34
C ARG A 141 -3.57 4.03 -26.31
N ASN A 142 -3.01 2.88 -26.67
CA ASN A 142 -1.78 2.72 -27.46
C ASN A 142 -0.56 3.36 -26.78
N GLU A 143 -0.54 3.40 -25.45
CA GLU A 143 0.60 3.80 -24.65
C GLU A 143 1.42 2.57 -24.22
N GLY A 144 2.70 2.75 -23.90
CA GLY A 144 3.59 1.65 -23.54
C GLY A 144 3.43 1.26 -22.07
N ALA A 145 2.97 0.05 -21.80
CA ALA A 145 2.99 -0.55 -20.47
C ALA A 145 3.46 -2.01 -20.53
N LEU A 146 4.32 -2.41 -19.61
CA LEU A 146 4.86 -3.76 -19.53
C LEU A 146 4.51 -4.39 -18.18
N TRP A 147 3.75 -5.48 -18.20
CA TRP A 147 3.44 -6.28 -17.02
C TRP A 147 4.39 -7.46 -16.89
N ILE A 148 4.99 -7.63 -15.73
CA ILE A 148 5.96 -8.69 -15.43
C ILE A 148 5.55 -9.39 -14.13
N PHE A 149 5.42 -10.72 -14.18
CA PHE A 149 5.38 -11.55 -12.97
C PHE A 149 6.81 -11.79 -12.49
N VAL A 150 7.15 -11.22 -11.33
CA VAL A 150 8.55 -11.12 -10.87
C VAL A 150 9.23 -12.47 -10.71
N PRO A 151 8.63 -13.53 -10.14
CA PRO A 151 9.26 -14.83 -10.05
C PRO A 151 9.67 -15.40 -11.42
N ASP A 152 8.76 -15.44 -12.38
CA ASP A 152 9.02 -15.98 -13.72
C ASP A 152 10.11 -15.17 -14.45
N PHE A 153 10.09 -13.84 -14.31
CA PHE A 153 11.11 -12.96 -14.89
C PHE A 153 12.51 -13.27 -14.38
N LEU A 154 12.66 -13.46 -13.08
CA LEU A 154 13.97 -13.78 -12.51
C LEU A 154 14.45 -15.18 -12.90
N ASP A 155 13.57 -16.13 -13.03
CA ASP A 155 13.93 -17.47 -13.51
C ASP A 155 14.34 -17.41 -14.98
N HIS A 156 13.64 -16.61 -15.79
CA HIS A 156 14.06 -16.36 -17.18
C HIS A 156 15.42 -15.68 -17.27
N LEU A 157 15.65 -14.62 -16.49
CA LEU A 157 16.94 -13.97 -16.46
C LEU A 157 18.09 -14.94 -16.12
N ARG A 158 17.83 -15.96 -15.26
CA ARG A 158 18.84 -17.00 -14.98
C ARG A 158 19.13 -17.88 -16.19
N THR A 159 18.10 -18.24 -16.95
CA THR A 159 18.30 -19.12 -18.11
C THR A 159 19.01 -18.43 -19.26
N THR A 160 18.89 -17.10 -19.41
CA THR A 160 19.59 -16.32 -20.46
C THR A 160 21.09 -16.20 -20.25
N PHE A 161 21.65 -16.62 -19.10
CA PHE A 161 23.12 -16.75 -18.95
C PHE A 161 23.69 -17.93 -19.72
N ASN A 162 22.87 -18.83 -20.25
CA ASN A 162 23.38 -19.89 -21.13
C ASN A 162 23.70 -19.31 -22.50
N PRO A 163 24.98 -19.50 -23.03
CA PRO A 163 25.38 -18.97 -24.31
C PRO A 163 24.58 -19.47 -25.53
N GLN A 164 23.74 -20.48 -25.33
CA GLN A 164 22.84 -21.04 -26.35
C GLN A 164 21.42 -20.44 -26.34
N SER A 165 21.15 -19.42 -25.49
CA SER A 165 19.84 -18.81 -25.49
C SER A 165 19.67 -17.84 -26.66
N ASP A 166 18.56 -17.93 -27.38
CA ASP A 166 18.23 -17.07 -28.53
C ASP A 166 17.95 -15.61 -28.15
N VAL A 167 17.82 -15.31 -26.85
CA VAL A 167 17.52 -13.97 -26.29
C VAL A 167 18.70 -13.49 -25.48
N SER A 168 19.20 -12.29 -25.82
CA SER A 168 20.25 -11.64 -25.04
C SER A 168 19.69 -11.21 -23.66
N TYR A 169 20.43 -11.53 -22.60
CA TYR A 169 20.19 -11.03 -21.24
C TYR A 169 20.03 -9.50 -21.24
N ASP A 170 20.93 -8.79 -21.92
CA ASP A 170 20.96 -7.33 -21.94
C ASP A 170 19.70 -6.74 -22.60
N ASP A 171 19.19 -7.36 -23.66
CA ASP A 171 17.98 -6.91 -24.36
C ASP A 171 16.74 -7.05 -23.47
N LEU A 172 16.60 -8.20 -22.80
CA LEU A 172 15.48 -8.45 -21.89
C LEU A 172 15.52 -7.51 -20.68
N PHE A 173 16.69 -7.42 -20.04
CA PHE A 173 16.89 -6.58 -18.87
C PHE A 173 16.63 -5.09 -19.19
N THR A 174 17.16 -4.60 -20.30
CA THR A 174 17.00 -3.22 -20.75
C THR A 174 15.53 -2.93 -21.12
N THR A 175 14.84 -3.86 -21.80
CA THR A 175 13.43 -3.71 -22.16
C THR A 175 12.56 -3.55 -20.91
N VAL A 176 12.81 -4.35 -19.87
CA VAL A 176 12.06 -4.25 -18.60
C VAL A 176 12.42 -2.97 -17.85
N ARG A 177 13.72 -2.67 -17.74
CA ARG A 177 14.20 -1.48 -17.04
C ARG A 177 13.64 -0.18 -17.62
N ASP A 178 13.61 -0.08 -18.96
CA ASP A 178 13.30 1.16 -19.68
C ASP A 178 11.84 1.23 -20.20
N ALA A 179 10.97 0.29 -19.78
CA ALA A 179 9.56 0.31 -20.12
C ALA A 179 8.89 1.64 -19.68
N PRO A 180 8.07 2.29 -20.51
CA PRO A 180 7.42 3.56 -20.16
C PRO A 180 6.64 3.47 -18.85
N VAL A 181 5.79 2.48 -18.72
CA VAL A 181 5.14 2.09 -17.44
C VAL A 181 5.50 0.63 -17.17
N LEU A 182 6.09 0.34 -16.03
CA LEU A 182 6.43 -1.01 -15.60
C LEU A 182 5.48 -1.47 -14.51
N VAL A 183 4.96 -2.68 -14.66
CA VAL A 183 4.15 -3.35 -13.62
C VAL A 183 4.89 -4.59 -13.16
N LEU A 184 5.31 -4.61 -11.89
CA LEU A 184 5.98 -5.71 -11.22
C LEU A 184 4.98 -6.43 -10.32
N ASP A 185 4.48 -7.57 -10.77
CA ASP A 185 3.49 -8.34 -10.02
C ASP A 185 4.15 -9.36 -9.10
N ASP A 186 3.68 -9.43 -7.86
CA ASP A 186 4.11 -10.31 -6.78
C ASP A 186 5.59 -10.15 -6.37
N LEU A 187 6.03 -8.89 -6.23
CA LEU A 187 7.38 -8.57 -5.73
C LEU A 187 7.56 -9.10 -4.31
N GLY A 188 8.61 -9.88 -4.10
CA GLY A 188 8.95 -10.49 -2.81
C GLY A 188 8.51 -11.95 -2.67
N ALA A 189 7.81 -12.52 -3.66
CA ALA A 189 7.45 -13.94 -3.71
C ALA A 189 8.59 -14.85 -4.25
N GLN A 190 9.58 -14.25 -4.90
CA GLN A 190 10.74 -14.98 -5.41
C GLN A 190 11.58 -15.59 -4.30
N SER A 191 12.33 -16.66 -4.62
CA SER A 191 13.37 -17.18 -3.72
C SER A 191 14.39 -16.07 -3.41
N SER A 192 14.69 -15.86 -2.13
CA SER A 192 15.62 -14.85 -1.63
C SER A 192 17.07 -15.22 -1.96
N SER A 193 17.46 -15.12 -3.24
CA SER A 193 18.86 -15.20 -3.63
C SER A 193 19.42 -13.79 -3.74
N GLN A 194 20.65 -13.59 -3.26
CA GLN A 194 21.35 -12.31 -3.34
C GLN A 194 21.40 -11.77 -4.78
N TRP A 195 21.54 -12.65 -5.77
CA TRP A 195 21.49 -12.30 -7.17
C TRP A 195 20.14 -11.72 -7.61
N ALA A 196 19.03 -12.35 -7.20
CA ALA A 196 17.68 -11.87 -7.55
C ALA A 196 17.39 -10.50 -6.92
N GLU A 197 17.78 -10.33 -5.66
CA GLU A 197 17.64 -9.05 -4.95
C GLU A 197 18.46 -7.95 -5.63
N GLU A 198 19.70 -8.26 -6.04
CA GLU A 198 20.53 -7.29 -6.74
C GLU A 198 19.96 -6.88 -8.11
N LYS A 199 19.41 -7.83 -8.89
CA LYS A 199 18.79 -7.52 -10.19
C LYS A 199 17.54 -6.68 -10.07
N LEU A 200 16.68 -6.99 -9.11
CA LEU A 200 15.51 -6.16 -8.80
C LEU A 200 15.91 -4.78 -8.31
N TYR A 201 16.93 -4.71 -7.45
CA TYR A 201 17.46 -3.43 -7.00
C TYR A 201 17.97 -2.56 -8.16
N GLN A 202 18.69 -3.13 -9.12
CA GLN A 202 19.20 -2.41 -10.29
C GLN A 202 18.06 -1.81 -11.13
N ILE A 203 16.98 -2.57 -11.37
CA ILE A 203 15.81 -2.07 -12.09
C ILE A 203 15.12 -0.96 -11.30
N LEU A 204 14.85 -1.21 -10.02
CA LEU A 204 14.13 -0.26 -9.16
C LEU A 204 14.97 1.01 -8.94
N ALA A 205 16.28 0.91 -8.75
CA ALA A 205 17.15 2.07 -8.58
C ALA A 205 17.15 2.96 -9.83
N HIS A 206 17.34 2.37 -11.02
CA HIS A 206 17.29 3.13 -12.27
C HIS A 206 15.96 3.85 -12.47
N ARG A 207 14.85 3.15 -12.24
CA ARG A 207 13.50 3.73 -12.41
C ARG A 207 13.18 4.81 -11.38
N TYR A 208 13.70 4.65 -10.16
CA TYR A 208 13.57 5.66 -9.11
C TYR A 208 14.33 6.94 -9.48
N ASP A 209 15.60 6.82 -9.89
CA ASP A 209 16.44 7.95 -10.27
C ASP A 209 15.87 8.69 -11.50
N ALA A 210 15.31 7.95 -12.46
CA ALA A 210 14.67 8.49 -13.66
C ALA A 210 13.20 8.89 -13.45
N ARG A 211 12.64 8.75 -12.23
CA ARG A 211 11.23 9.01 -11.88
C ARG A 211 10.23 8.31 -12.82
N GLN A 212 10.57 7.12 -13.27
CA GLN A 212 9.74 6.37 -14.22
C GLN A 212 8.53 5.73 -13.53
N PRO A 213 7.32 5.84 -14.13
CA PRO A 213 6.09 5.27 -13.59
C PRO A 213 6.20 3.76 -13.36
N THR A 214 5.92 3.31 -12.13
CA THR A 214 6.04 1.89 -11.78
C THR A 214 4.90 1.46 -10.86
N VAL A 215 4.23 0.35 -11.22
CA VAL A 215 3.24 -0.31 -10.36
C VAL A 215 3.86 -1.56 -9.76
N ILE A 216 3.71 -1.74 -8.48
CA ILE A 216 4.27 -2.87 -7.74
C ILE A 216 3.14 -3.53 -6.96
N THR A 217 2.96 -4.84 -7.10
CA THR A 217 2.11 -5.58 -6.17
C THR A 217 2.97 -6.46 -5.26
N THR A 218 2.58 -6.58 -4.01
CA THR A 218 3.26 -7.44 -3.06
C THR A 218 2.33 -7.93 -1.95
N ASN A 219 2.56 -9.14 -1.45
CA ASN A 219 1.97 -9.68 -0.24
C ASN A 219 2.93 -9.55 0.96
N LYS A 220 4.17 -9.14 0.73
CA LYS A 220 5.18 -8.91 1.74
C LYS A 220 4.99 -7.51 2.36
N LEU A 221 5.19 -7.39 3.67
CA LEU A 221 5.26 -6.08 4.31
C LEU A 221 6.43 -5.28 3.74
N VAL A 222 6.20 -4.00 3.45
CA VAL A 222 7.24 -3.13 2.88
C VAL A 222 8.47 -3.07 3.80
N ASP A 223 8.27 -3.11 5.10
CA ASP A 223 9.34 -3.14 6.10
C ASP A 223 10.24 -4.39 6.03
N ASN A 224 9.76 -5.47 5.43
CA ASN A 224 10.49 -6.74 5.30
C ASN A 224 11.33 -6.82 4.02
N PHE A 225 11.38 -5.78 3.20
CA PHE A 225 12.29 -5.72 2.06
C PHE A 225 13.70 -5.30 2.49
N ASP A 226 14.69 -5.61 1.66
CA ASP A 226 16.06 -5.07 1.81
C ASP A 226 16.02 -3.55 2.02
N GLY A 227 16.89 -3.03 2.87
CA GLY A 227 16.88 -1.61 3.27
C GLY A 227 16.92 -0.64 2.09
N ARG A 228 17.62 -1.00 1.00
CA ARG A 228 17.76 -0.17 -0.20
C ARG A 228 16.46 -0.14 -1.02
N ILE A 229 15.76 -1.26 -1.14
CA ILE A 229 14.46 -1.36 -1.81
C ILE A 229 13.39 -0.68 -0.94
N ARG A 230 13.39 -0.98 0.36
CA ARG A 230 12.44 -0.41 1.33
C ARG A 230 12.45 1.11 1.31
N ALA A 231 13.64 1.74 1.35
CA ALA A 231 13.76 3.19 1.35
C ALA A 231 13.06 3.83 0.13
N ARG A 232 13.15 3.22 -1.05
CA ARG A 232 12.47 3.71 -2.27
C ARG A 232 10.97 3.48 -2.26
N LEU A 233 10.52 2.33 -1.73
CA LEU A 233 9.10 2.02 -1.61
C LEU A 233 8.39 2.93 -0.60
N GLN A 234 9.11 3.44 0.40
CA GLN A 234 8.58 4.30 1.46
C GLN A 234 8.76 5.80 1.20
N ASP A 235 9.48 6.17 0.15
CA ASP A 235 9.66 7.58 -0.22
C ASP A 235 8.33 8.20 -0.68
N ALA A 236 7.75 9.08 0.14
CA ALA A 236 6.45 9.70 -0.12
C ALA A 236 6.43 10.64 -1.33
N ASP A 237 7.59 11.13 -1.77
CA ASP A 237 7.70 12.02 -2.95
C ASP A 237 7.62 11.24 -4.27
N VAL A 238 7.87 9.93 -4.22
CA VAL A 238 7.90 9.05 -5.41
C VAL A 238 6.85 7.96 -5.34
N SER A 239 6.58 7.41 -4.15
CA SER A 239 5.84 6.17 -3.96
C SER A 239 4.54 6.38 -3.17
N ARG A 240 3.43 5.87 -3.70
CA ARG A 240 2.14 5.81 -3.01
C ARG A 240 1.79 4.37 -2.68
N ILE A 241 1.76 4.03 -1.39
CA ILE A 241 1.41 2.68 -0.92
C ILE A 241 -0.10 2.61 -0.66
N ILE A 242 -0.77 1.62 -1.22
CA ILE A 242 -2.20 1.38 -1.06
C ILE A 242 -2.44 -0.07 -0.62
N ALA A 243 -3.16 -0.23 0.47
CA ALA A 243 -3.59 -1.54 0.92
C ALA A 243 -4.83 -2.01 0.15
N VAL A 244 -4.71 -3.16 -0.50
CA VAL A 244 -5.84 -3.86 -1.10
C VAL A 244 -6.34 -4.87 -0.07
N VAL A 245 -7.35 -4.48 0.72
CA VAL A 245 -7.88 -5.27 1.83
C VAL A 245 -9.04 -6.12 1.32
N GLY A 246 -8.83 -7.43 1.29
CA GLY A 246 -9.87 -8.39 0.92
C GLY A 246 -10.66 -8.88 2.12
N TYR A 247 -11.02 -10.18 2.09
CA TYR A 247 -11.67 -10.81 3.22
C TYR A 247 -10.71 -10.97 4.40
N THR A 248 -11.04 -10.36 5.52
CA THR A 248 -10.46 -10.67 6.83
C THR A 248 -11.26 -11.81 7.47
N SER A 249 -10.74 -12.45 8.51
CA SER A 249 -11.54 -13.44 9.24
C SER A 249 -12.84 -12.81 9.74
N GLU A 250 -13.90 -13.58 9.80
CA GLU A 250 -15.22 -13.10 10.24
C GLU A 250 -15.15 -12.46 11.63
N ILE A 251 -14.31 -13.00 12.50
CA ILE A 251 -14.10 -12.49 13.85
C ILE A 251 -13.40 -11.13 13.84
N VAL A 252 -12.31 -10.99 13.10
CA VAL A 252 -11.59 -9.68 12.97
C VAL A 252 -12.49 -8.64 12.33
N ASN A 253 -13.30 -9.01 11.33
CA ASN A 253 -14.29 -8.10 10.76
C ASN A 253 -15.35 -7.65 11.74
N ARG A 254 -15.83 -8.55 12.60
CA ARG A 254 -16.79 -8.21 13.65
C ARG A 254 -16.18 -7.23 14.67
N LEU A 255 -14.96 -7.50 15.11
CA LEU A 255 -14.20 -6.62 16.00
C LEU A 255 -13.97 -5.24 15.37
N MET A 256 -13.55 -5.19 14.12
CA MET A 256 -13.37 -3.94 13.38
C MET A 256 -14.70 -3.22 13.14
N GLY A 257 -15.76 -3.95 12.84
CA GLY A 257 -17.09 -3.36 12.57
C GLY A 257 -17.66 -2.58 13.74
N LEU A 258 -17.49 -3.07 14.96
CA LEU A 258 -17.90 -2.36 16.19
C LEU A 258 -17.08 -1.09 16.42
N SER A 259 -15.78 -1.13 16.10
CA SER A 259 -14.88 0.03 16.25
C SER A 259 -14.99 1.02 15.09
N TYR A 260 -15.31 0.57 13.88
CA TYR A 260 -15.24 1.36 12.64
C TYR A 260 -16.23 2.55 12.63
N GLU A 261 -17.45 2.36 13.10
CA GLU A 261 -18.43 3.45 13.23
C GLU A 261 -17.99 4.51 14.24
N LEU A 262 -17.30 4.09 15.29
CA LEU A 262 -16.71 5.00 16.27
C LEU A 262 -15.53 5.78 15.66
N ILE A 263 -14.63 5.07 14.97
CA ILE A 263 -13.45 5.65 14.32
C ILE A 263 -13.86 6.74 13.32
N ARG A 264 -14.83 6.49 12.44
CA ARG A 264 -15.28 7.45 11.42
C ARG A 264 -15.72 8.80 11.99
N ARG A 265 -16.16 8.84 13.25
CA ARG A 265 -16.62 10.07 13.93
C ARG A 265 -15.49 10.82 14.64
N MET A 266 -14.31 10.20 14.80
CA MET A 266 -13.19 10.75 15.55
C MET A 266 -12.03 11.04 14.60
N THR A 267 -11.88 12.31 14.25
CA THR A 267 -10.81 12.79 13.33
C THR A 267 -9.89 13.77 14.07
N PHE A 268 -8.75 14.06 13.49
CA PHE A 268 -7.85 15.08 14.00
C PHE A 268 -8.51 16.47 13.97
N GLU A 269 -9.33 16.76 12.96
CA GLU A 269 -9.99 18.07 12.79
C GLU A 269 -11.05 18.32 13.86
N ASN A 270 -11.74 17.29 14.34
CA ASN A 270 -12.76 17.44 15.37
C ASN A 270 -12.27 17.14 16.79
N PHE A 271 -10.97 16.87 16.96
CA PHE A 271 -10.36 16.80 18.27
C PHE A 271 -10.19 18.21 18.86
N ASN A 272 -10.81 18.46 20.01
CA ASN A 272 -10.68 19.75 20.70
C ASN A 272 -9.65 19.64 21.85
N PRO A 273 -8.45 20.24 21.72
CA PRO A 273 -7.43 20.21 22.75
C PRO A 273 -7.70 21.21 23.91
N GLN A 274 -8.84 21.91 23.92
CA GLN A 274 -9.17 22.91 24.94
C GLN A 274 -10.02 22.28 26.07
N PRO A 275 -9.50 22.10 27.28
CA PRO A 275 -10.29 21.67 28.42
C PRO A 275 -11.24 22.79 28.88
N TYR A 276 -12.41 22.40 29.41
CA TYR A 276 -13.51 23.34 29.78
C TYR A 276 -13.32 24.04 31.14
N SER A 277 -12.32 23.68 31.95
CA SER A 277 -12.08 24.26 33.28
C SER A 277 -11.00 25.36 33.21
N PRO A 278 -11.27 26.58 33.76
CA PRO A 278 -10.29 27.70 33.69
C PRO A 278 -8.99 27.45 34.47
N GLU A 279 -9.04 26.77 35.61
CA GLU A 279 -7.91 26.65 36.53
C GLU A 279 -6.93 25.54 36.17
N GLU A 280 -7.39 24.45 35.57
CA GLU A 280 -6.53 23.37 35.02
C GLU A 280 -6.21 23.54 33.51
N ALA A 281 -6.80 24.55 32.89
CA ALA A 281 -6.84 24.73 31.46
C ALA A 281 -5.47 24.87 30.81
N GLN A 282 -4.52 25.58 31.46
CA GLN A 282 -3.26 25.93 30.79
C GLN A 282 -2.30 24.75 30.69
N ARG A 283 -2.13 23.95 31.75
CA ARG A 283 -1.28 22.75 31.74
C ARG A 283 -1.85 21.67 30.86
N SER A 284 -3.15 21.40 30.96
CA SER A 284 -3.84 20.41 30.16
C SER A 284 -3.86 20.78 28.68
N ARG A 285 -4.06 22.06 28.34
CA ARG A 285 -4.02 22.57 26.96
C ARG A 285 -2.62 22.40 26.36
N PHE A 286 -1.58 22.77 27.09
CA PHE A 286 -0.20 22.64 26.64
C PHE A 286 0.16 21.17 26.41
N ASN A 287 -0.17 20.29 27.35
CA ASN A 287 0.04 18.85 27.22
C ASN A 287 -0.73 18.26 26.05
N LEU A 288 -2.04 18.54 25.91
CA LEU A 288 -2.84 18.03 24.82
C LEU A 288 -2.33 18.51 23.45
N THR A 289 -1.85 19.75 23.34
CA THR A 289 -1.29 20.28 22.09
C THR A 289 0.02 19.55 21.73
N GLN A 290 0.89 19.30 22.71
CA GLN A 290 2.11 18.52 22.51
C GLN A 290 1.81 17.07 22.12
N VAL A 291 0.92 16.39 22.88
CA VAL A 291 0.50 15.03 22.60
C VAL A 291 -0.10 14.94 21.19
N TYR A 292 -0.96 15.88 20.82
CA TYR A 292 -1.58 15.95 19.49
C TYR A 292 -0.51 16.05 18.38
N GLY A 293 0.49 16.93 18.53
CA GLY A 293 1.57 17.08 17.57
C GLY A 293 2.42 15.81 17.41
N ILE A 294 2.77 15.18 18.55
CA ILE A 294 3.53 13.91 18.54
C ILE A 294 2.73 12.79 17.86
N VAL A 295 1.44 12.67 18.19
CA VAL A 295 0.54 11.68 17.60
C VAL A 295 0.42 11.87 16.09
N GLN A 296 0.31 13.11 15.61
CA GLN A 296 0.29 13.41 14.18
C GLN A 296 1.63 13.06 13.48
N SER A 297 2.75 13.35 14.12
CA SER A 297 4.07 12.99 13.59
C SER A 297 4.24 11.47 13.52
N PHE A 298 3.86 10.77 14.58
CA PHE A 298 3.95 9.30 14.64
C PHE A 298 3.10 8.62 13.58
N VAL A 299 1.90 9.12 13.28
CA VAL A 299 1.03 8.51 12.27
C VAL A 299 1.56 8.70 10.85
N ARG A 300 2.32 9.77 10.62
CA ARG A 300 2.95 10.06 9.33
C ARG A 300 4.22 9.24 9.12
N ASP A 301 5.04 9.14 10.14
CA ASP A 301 6.30 8.38 10.13
C ASP A 301 6.49 7.63 11.45
N PRO A 302 6.04 6.37 11.55
CA PRO A 302 6.24 5.53 12.73
C PRO A 302 7.65 4.94 12.82
N GLN A 303 8.64 5.45 12.06
CA GLN A 303 10.00 4.88 12.03
C GLN A 303 10.86 5.33 13.21
N GLN A 304 10.65 6.54 13.71
CA GLN A 304 11.43 7.09 14.82
C GLN A 304 11.19 6.32 16.12
N HIS A 305 9.92 6.02 16.43
CA HIS A 305 9.51 5.09 17.47
C HIS A 305 8.52 4.10 16.85
N LYS A 306 8.72 2.81 17.11
CA LYS A 306 7.81 1.78 16.57
C LYS A 306 6.55 1.66 17.43
N TRP A 307 6.65 1.98 18.72
CA TRP A 307 5.52 1.91 19.64
C TRP A 307 5.20 3.28 20.22
N LEU A 308 3.91 3.50 20.48
CA LEU A 308 3.41 4.69 21.16
C LEU A 308 2.41 4.27 22.24
N VAL A 309 2.69 4.62 23.48
CA VAL A 309 1.81 4.33 24.63
C VAL A 309 1.21 5.64 25.13
N LEU A 310 -0.12 5.74 25.15
CA LEU A 310 -0.87 6.86 25.68
C LEU A 310 -1.42 6.49 27.06
N LEU A 311 -0.88 7.12 28.10
CA LEU A 311 -1.31 6.95 29.49
C LEU A 311 -2.25 8.09 29.88
N GLY A 312 -3.27 7.82 30.69
CA GLY A 312 -4.12 8.89 31.24
C GLY A 312 -5.45 8.38 31.77
N VAL A 313 -6.16 9.25 32.50
CA VAL A 313 -7.45 8.92 33.07
C VAL A 313 -8.53 8.65 32.03
N HIS A 314 -9.60 7.99 32.42
CA HIS A 314 -10.76 7.82 31.56
C HIS A 314 -11.29 9.17 31.08
N GLY A 315 -11.72 9.25 29.79
CA GLY A 315 -12.27 10.48 29.22
C GLY A 315 -11.23 11.55 28.86
N SER A 316 -9.91 11.31 29.03
CA SER A 316 -8.85 12.28 28.69
C SER A 316 -8.62 12.48 27.19
N GLY A 317 -9.28 11.72 26.32
CA GLY A 317 -9.16 11.85 24.85
C GLY A 317 -8.26 10.84 24.16
N LYS A 318 -7.67 9.85 24.87
CA LYS A 318 -6.79 8.82 24.31
C LYS A 318 -7.43 8.08 23.14
N THR A 319 -8.61 7.51 23.34
CA THR A 319 -9.37 6.79 22.30
C THR A 319 -9.67 7.69 21.09
N HIS A 320 -9.98 8.98 21.30
CA HIS A 320 -10.20 9.91 20.19
C HIS A 320 -8.92 10.10 19.36
N LEU A 321 -7.80 10.34 20.02
CA LEU A 321 -6.50 10.51 19.34
C LEU A 321 -6.11 9.26 18.53
N THR A 322 -6.26 8.08 19.14
CA THR A 322 -5.90 6.82 18.45
C THR A 322 -6.90 6.44 17.34
N ALA A 323 -8.18 6.76 17.51
CA ALA A 323 -9.17 6.64 16.46
C ALA A 323 -8.90 7.62 15.29
N ALA A 324 -8.47 8.86 15.59
CA ALA A 324 -8.06 9.82 14.57
C ALA A 324 -6.81 9.33 13.81
N MET A 325 -5.84 8.69 14.49
CA MET A 325 -4.70 8.03 13.83
C MET A 325 -5.17 6.93 12.88
N ALA A 326 -6.08 6.06 13.32
CA ALA A 326 -6.64 5.01 12.49
C ALA A 326 -7.34 5.62 11.26
N ASN A 327 -8.17 6.65 11.46
CA ASN A 327 -8.92 7.31 10.40
C ASN A 327 -8.00 7.95 9.35
N ASP A 328 -6.96 8.68 9.78
CA ASP A 328 -5.97 9.28 8.88
C ASP A 328 -5.23 8.20 8.06
N ARG A 329 -4.79 7.12 8.68
CA ARG A 329 -4.12 6.03 7.97
C ARG A 329 -5.03 5.31 6.98
N LEU A 330 -6.26 5.03 7.40
CA LEU A 330 -7.26 4.37 6.56
C LEU A 330 -7.66 5.23 5.36
N SER A 331 -7.78 6.54 5.54
CA SER A 331 -8.07 7.48 4.43
C SER A 331 -6.95 7.50 3.38
N ARG A 332 -5.71 7.22 3.79
CA ARG A 332 -4.54 7.07 2.92
C ARG A 332 -4.38 5.65 2.38
N GLY A 333 -5.30 4.73 2.66
CA GLY A 333 -5.23 3.33 2.22
C GLY A 333 -4.17 2.49 2.94
N LEU A 334 -3.69 2.94 4.11
CA LEU A 334 -2.67 2.24 4.87
C LEU A 334 -3.33 1.22 5.83
N PRO A 335 -2.91 -0.06 5.81
CA PRO A 335 -3.50 -1.09 6.67
C PRO A 335 -3.37 -0.72 8.14
N THR A 336 -4.48 -0.65 8.83
CA THR A 336 -4.54 -0.30 10.26
C THR A 336 -5.64 -1.09 10.93
N LEU A 337 -5.31 -1.77 12.01
CA LEU A 337 -6.25 -2.53 12.83
C LEU A 337 -6.43 -1.81 14.16
N PHE A 338 -7.61 -1.27 14.40
CA PHE A 338 -8.02 -0.71 15.69
C PHE A 338 -8.90 -1.71 16.41
N ILE A 339 -8.52 -2.12 17.59
CA ILE A 339 -9.26 -3.09 18.41
C ILE A 339 -9.28 -2.61 19.86
N ASN A 340 -10.46 -2.67 20.49
CA ASN A 340 -10.58 -2.60 21.94
C ASN A 340 -10.00 -3.89 22.57
N THR A 341 -9.10 -3.76 23.53
CA THR A 341 -8.40 -4.91 24.12
C THR A 341 -9.32 -5.92 24.80
N PRO A 342 -10.32 -5.54 25.59
CA PRO A 342 -11.35 -6.45 26.08
C PRO A 342 -12.02 -7.28 24.99
N ASP A 343 -12.51 -6.62 23.93
CA ASP A 343 -13.20 -7.30 22.82
C ASP A 343 -12.30 -8.31 22.10
N LEU A 344 -11.02 -7.97 21.94
CA LEU A 344 -10.02 -8.90 21.41
C LEU A 344 -9.87 -10.17 22.27
N LEU A 345 -9.75 -9.99 23.60
CA LEU A 345 -9.59 -11.12 24.51
C LEU A 345 -10.83 -12.01 24.53
N ASP A 346 -12.01 -11.42 24.48
CA ASP A 346 -13.27 -12.18 24.44
C ASP A 346 -13.43 -12.93 23.11
N ALA A 347 -13.05 -12.32 21.98
CA ALA A 347 -13.06 -12.99 20.68
C ALA A 347 -12.05 -14.15 20.61
N LEU A 348 -10.85 -13.96 21.16
CA LEU A 348 -9.84 -15.03 21.24
C LEU A 348 -10.31 -16.18 22.14
N ARG A 349 -10.97 -15.86 23.26
CA ARG A 349 -11.53 -16.86 24.17
C ARG A 349 -12.67 -17.65 23.53
N ALA A 350 -13.58 -16.97 22.83
CA ALA A 350 -14.69 -17.61 22.12
C ALA A 350 -14.22 -18.54 20.99
N SER A 351 -13.08 -18.23 20.37
CA SER A 351 -12.49 -19.06 19.30
C SER A 351 -11.79 -20.32 19.80
N PHE A 352 -11.54 -20.44 21.12
CA PHE A 352 -10.77 -21.54 21.71
C PHE A 352 -11.59 -22.79 21.98
N GLY A 353 -12.95 -22.72 21.99
CA GLY A 353 -13.86 -23.79 22.46
C GLY A 353 -14.63 -24.57 21.39
N GLY A 354 -14.38 -24.34 20.08
CA GLY A 354 -15.09 -25.00 18.97
C GLY A 354 -14.20 -25.88 18.10
N GLU A 355 -14.75 -26.57 17.10
CA GLU A 355 -14.03 -27.34 16.07
C GLU A 355 -12.95 -26.58 15.29
N GLY A 356 -12.52 -25.41 15.75
CA GLY A 356 -11.74 -24.40 15.06
C GLY A 356 -10.44 -23.98 15.75
N SER A 357 -9.52 -24.90 16.05
CA SER A 357 -8.10 -24.55 16.25
C SER A 357 -7.59 -23.60 15.14
N THR A 358 -8.04 -23.82 13.91
CA THR A 358 -7.72 -23.01 12.73
C THR A 358 -8.31 -21.59 12.78
N ALA A 359 -9.49 -21.37 13.36
CA ALA A 359 -10.10 -20.04 13.47
C ALA A 359 -9.36 -19.17 14.49
N TYR A 360 -9.02 -19.73 15.64
CA TYR A 360 -8.22 -19.05 16.66
C TYR A 360 -6.84 -18.66 16.11
N GLU A 361 -6.11 -19.60 15.51
CA GLU A 361 -4.78 -19.36 14.95
C GLU A 361 -4.82 -18.25 13.90
N LYS A 362 -5.85 -18.23 13.05
CA LYS A 362 -6.02 -17.23 12.02
C LYS A 362 -6.23 -15.83 12.61
N VAL A 363 -7.15 -15.67 13.57
CA VAL A 363 -7.39 -14.39 14.25
C VAL A 363 -6.14 -13.91 14.96
N PHE A 364 -5.51 -14.80 15.72
CA PHE A 364 -4.30 -14.50 16.48
C PHE A 364 -3.16 -14.06 15.55
N TYR A 365 -2.98 -14.74 14.42
CA TYR A 365 -2.00 -14.39 13.41
C TYR A 365 -2.32 -13.03 12.76
N GLU A 366 -3.58 -12.80 12.35
CA GLU A 366 -4.00 -11.52 11.73
C GLU A 366 -3.74 -10.34 12.66
N VAL A 367 -4.05 -10.46 13.94
CA VAL A 367 -3.83 -9.39 14.91
C VAL A 367 -2.34 -9.12 15.15
N ARG A 368 -1.54 -10.17 15.40
CA ARG A 368 -0.12 -9.99 15.70
C ARG A 368 0.70 -9.53 14.52
N ALA A 369 0.31 -9.89 13.27
CA ALA A 369 1.05 -9.61 12.06
C ALA A 369 0.55 -8.37 11.28
N THR A 370 -0.53 -7.73 11.74
CA THR A 370 -1.04 -6.52 11.06
C THR A 370 0.03 -5.42 10.99
N PRO A 371 0.17 -4.69 9.87
CA PRO A 371 1.20 -3.66 9.70
C PRO A 371 1.16 -2.54 10.75
N PHE A 372 -0.03 -2.14 11.17
CA PHE A 372 -0.22 -1.13 12.20
C PHE A 372 -1.37 -1.54 13.14
N LEU A 373 -1.07 -1.72 14.41
CA LEU A 373 -2.03 -2.15 15.42
C LEU A 373 -2.29 -1.03 16.42
N ILE A 374 -3.57 -0.79 16.72
CA ILE A 374 -4.01 0.04 17.84
C ILE A 374 -4.77 -0.85 18.81
N LEU A 375 -4.25 -0.98 20.03
CA LEU A 375 -4.90 -1.63 21.16
C LEU A 375 -5.44 -0.56 22.08
N ASP A 376 -6.76 -0.34 22.03
CA ASP A 376 -7.43 0.63 22.89
C ASP A 376 -7.86 -0.02 24.21
N ASP A 377 -7.83 0.76 25.29
CA ASP A 377 -8.21 0.35 26.65
C ASP A 377 -7.45 -0.89 27.19
N PHE A 378 -6.12 -0.87 27.02
CA PHE A 378 -5.24 -1.92 27.50
C PHE A 378 -5.20 -1.93 29.03
N GLY A 379 -5.30 -3.11 29.65
CA GLY A 379 -5.16 -3.31 31.09
C GLY A 379 -6.49 -3.50 31.84
N ALA A 380 -7.62 -3.01 31.31
CA ALA A 380 -8.91 -3.09 32.02
C ALA A 380 -9.39 -4.52 32.37
N HIS A 381 -8.99 -5.52 31.55
CA HIS A 381 -9.41 -6.93 31.70
C HIS A 381 -8.27 -7.95 31.61
N SER A 382 -7.01 -7.51 31.71
CA SER A 382 -5.83 -8.37 31.62
C SER A 382 -5.48 -9.13 32.92
N SER A 383 -6.41 -9.22 33.89
CA SER A 383 -6.17 -9.79 35.21
C SER A 383 -5.96 -11.30 35.23
N THR A 384 -6.41 -12.04 34.20
CA THR A 384 -6.24 -13.51 34.14
C THR A 384 -4.88 -13.88 33.54
N ALA A 385 -4.26 -14.96 34.04
CA ALA A 385 -2.98 -15.48 33.51
C ALA A 385 -3.04 -15.75 32.01
N TRP A 386 -4.16 -16.26 31.51
CA TRP A 386 -4.39 -16.50 30.08
C TRP A 386 -4.37 -15.20 29.26
N ALA A 387 -5.08 -14.16 29.72
CA ALA A 387 -5.12 -12.88 29.03
C ALA A 387 -3.74 -12.21 28.95
N LYS A 388 -3.00 -12.24 30.07
CA LYS A 388 -1.62 -11.74 30.15
C LYS A 388 -0.71 -12.47 29.17
N GLU A 389 -0.80 -13.81 29.13
CA GLU A 389 -0.02 -14.62 28.21
C GLU A 389 -0.32 -14.28 26.74
N LYS A 390 -1.60 -14.13 26.36
CA LYS A 390 -1.98 -13.86 24.97
C LYS A 390 -1.56 -12.45 24.53
N LEU A 391 -1.76 -11.45 25.37
CA LEU A 391 -1.28 -10.09 25.12
C LEU A 391 0.25 -10.05 25.03
N TYR A 392 0.94 -10.76 25.93
CA TYR A 392 2.39 -10.90 25.85
C TYR A 392 2.84 -11.52 24.53
N GLN A 393 2.23 -12.62 24.09
CA GLN A 393 2.57 -13.29 22.83
C GLN A 393 2.39 -12.35 21.62
N ILE A 394 1.28 -11.60 21.56
CA ILE A 394 1.02 -10.61 20.49
C ILE A 394 2.07 -9.50 20.52
N LEU A 395 2.24 -8.87 21.67
CA LEU A 395 3.13 -7.71 21.81
C LEU A 395 4.60 -8.09 21.68
N ASN A 396 5.02 -9.26 22.23
CA ASN A 396 6.37 -9.77 22.05
C ASN A 396 6.72 -10.04 20.58
N TYR A 397 5.79 -10.65 19.83
CA TYR A 397 5.97 -10.84 18.38
C TYR A 397 6.16 -9.50 17.67
N ARG A 398 5.30 -8.51 17.98
CA ARG A 398 5.33 -7.19 17.34
C ARG A 398 6.58 -6.39 17.69
N TYR A 399 7.05 -6.50 18.92
CA TYR A 399 8.31 -5.89 19.37
C TYR A 399 9.49 -6.47 18.58
N ASN A 400 9.62 -7.82 18.53
CA ASN A 400 10.71 -8.49 17.82
C ASN A 400 10.65 -8.27 16.29
N ALA A 401 9.45 -8.18 15.71
CA ALA A 401 9.22 -7.91 14.30
C ALA A 401 9.25 -6.40 13.96
N GLN A 402 9.49 -5.53 14.94
CA GLN A 402 9.51 -4.08 14.80
C GLN A 402 8.24 -3.49 14.14
N LEU A 403 7.08 -4.05 14.48
CA LEU A 403 5.80 -3.63 13.92
C LEU A 403 5.20 -2.45 14.71
N PRO A 404 4.82 -1.35 14.03
CA PRO A 404 4.20 -0.19 14.65
C PRO A 404 2.97 -0.54 15.48
N THR A 405 2.97 -0.12 16.75
CA THR A 405 1.90 -0.45 17.70
C THR A 405 1.56 0.75 18.57
N VAL A 406 0.29 1.05 18.68
CA VAL A 406 -0.23 2.09 19.57
C VAL A 406 -1.06 1.45 20.67
N ILE A 407 -0.84 1.84 21.90
CA ILE A 407 -1.53 1.30 23.08
C ILE A 407 -2.10 2.46 23.88
N THR A 408 -3.38 2.41 24.24
CA THR A 408 -3.95 3.31 25.25
C THR A 408 -4.21 2.56 26.54
N THR A 409 -3.92 3.19 27.66
CA THR A 409 -4.19 2.60 28.97
C THR A 409 -4.50 3.69 30.01
N ASN A 410 -5.23 3.32 31.04
CA ASN A 410 -5.45 4.10 32.24
C ASN A 410 -4.55 3.66 33.41
N GLN A 411 -3.78 2.62 33.23
CA GLN A 411 -2.79 2.14 34.19
C GLN A 411 -1.49 2.92 34.08
N THR A 412 -0.72 3.01 35.17
CA THR A 412 0.67 3.44 35.12
C THR A 412 1.54 2.32 34.54
N LEU A 413 2.77 2.64 34.11
CA LEU A 413 3.66 1.59 33.59
C LEU A 413 4.02 0.53 34.65
N GLU A 414 4.07 0.93 35.92
CA GLU A 414 4.37 0.06 37.06
C GLU A 414 3.26 -0.96 37.35
N GLU A 415 2.02 -0.66 36.94
CA GLU A 415 0.88 -1.56 37.08
C GLU A 415 0.79 -2.59 35.94
N ILE A 416 1.57 -2.39 34.87
CA ILE A 416 1.61 -3.31 33.72
C ILE A 416 2.55 -4.49 34.07
N ASP A 417 2.22 -5.66 33.52
CA ASP A 417 2.99 -6.88 33.68
C ASP A 417 4.47 -6.67 33.34
N PRO A 418 5.43 -7.07 34.23
CA PRO A 418 6.85 -6.69 34.10
C PRO A 418 7.49 -6.98 32.72
N PRO A 419 7.22 -8.10 32.04
CA PRO A 419 7.78 -8.35 30.72
C PRO A 419 7.29 -7.36 29.65
N LEU A 420 6.06 -6.85 29.75
CA LEU A 420 5.52 -5.84 28.85
C LEU A 420 5.97 -4.43 29.25
N GLN A 421 6.01 -4.16 30.56
CA GLN A 421 6.55 -2.92 31.09
C GLN A 421 7.98 -2.64 30.57
N SER A 422 8.85 -3.64 30.62
CA SER A 422 10.22 -3.53 30.12
C SER A 422 10.29 -3.09 28.66
N ARG A 423 9.42 -3.63 27.78
CA ARG A 423 9.34 -3.25 26.35
C ARG A 423 8.75 -1.86 26.13
N MET A 424 7.74 -1.50 26.92
CA MET A 424 7.10 -0.18 26.84
C MET A 424 8.01 0.93 27.42
N SER A 425 8.99 0.56 28.23
CA SER A 425 9.99 1.48 28.79
C SER A 425 11.26 1.62 27.95
N ASP A 426 11.36 0.90 26.83
CA ASP A 426 12.47 1.01 25.90
C ASP A 426 12.38 2.33 25.11
N GLN A 427 13.21 3.31 25.51
CA GLN A 427 13.16 4.67 24.97
C GLN A 427 13.60 4.77 23.49
N GLU A 428 14.39 3.83 22.99
CA GLU A 428 14.74 3.80 21.57
C GLU A 428 13.58 3.32 20.70
N TYR A 429 12.70 2.54 21.28
CA TYR A 429 11.66 1.83 20.53
C TYR A 429 10.25 2.34 20.81
N CYS A 430 9.98 2.84 22.02
CA CYS A 430 8.67 3.18 22.51
C CYS A 430 8.60 4.63 23.02
N GLY A 431 7.70 5.42 22.43
CA GLY A 431 7.30 6.73 22.95
C GLY A 431 6.19 6.56 24.00
N VAL A 432 6.36 7.10 25.19
CA VAL A 432 5.34 7.09 26.25
C VAL A 432 4.85 8.51 26.49
N LEU A 433 3.54 8.73 26.33
CA LEU A 433 2.90 10.04 26.45
C LEU A 433 1.82 10.02 27.53
N ALA A 434 1.95 10.88 28.53
CA ALA A 434 0.90 11.12 29.51
C ALA A 434 -0.12 12.13 28.97
N VAL A 435 -1.38 11.73 28.84
CA VAL A 435 -2.50 12.60 28.47
C VAL A 435 -3.12 13.17 29.72
N MET A 436 -2.69 14.38 30.09
CA MET A 436 -3.04 15.05 31.38
C MET A 436 -4.32 15.87 31.28
N ALA A 437 -5.32 15.40 30.56
CA ALA A 437 -6.62 16.07 30.48
C ALA A 437 -7.62 15.47 31.48
N PRO A 438 -8.50 16.28 32.06
CA PRO A 438 -9.60 15.78 32.88
C PRO A 438 -10.60 15.00 32.03
N ASP A 439 -11.51 14.28 32.71
CA ASP A 439 -12.57 13.51 32.01
C ASP A 439 -13.53 14.45 31.28
N TYR A 440 -13.41 14.53 29.97
CA TYR A 440 -14.26 15.35 29.07
C TYR A 440 -15.76 15.02 29.17
N ARG A 441 -16.11 13.78 29.52
CA ARG A 441 -17.51 13.33 29.63
C ARG A 441 -18.20 13.97 30.83
N LYS A 442 -17.46 14.23 31.90
CA LYS A 442 -18.01 14.89 33.12
C LYS A 442 -18.24 16.39 32.92
N THR A 443 -17.38 17.04 32.12
CA THR A 443 -17.51 18.49 31.86
C THR A 443 -18.66 18.83 30.91
N ARG A 444 -19.05 17.92 30.00
CA ARG A 444 -20.18 18.10 29.09
C ARG A 444 -21.58 17.96 29.80
N GLY A 445 -21.65 17.22 30.90
CA GLY A 445 -22.90 17.01 31.68
C GLY A 445 -23.39 18.23 32.44
N GLY A 446 -22.55 19.24 32.70
CA GLY A 446 -22.93 20.47 33.38
C GLY A 446 -23.82 21.42 32.55
N LEU A 447 -23.75 21.35 31.24
CA LEU A 447 -24.54 22.22 30.34
C LEU A 447 -25.97 21.72 30.06
N TRP A 448 -26.25 20.43 30.32
CA TRP A 448 -27.61 19.88 30.13
C TRP A 448 -28.57 20.20 31.29
N LYS A 449 -28.07 20.50 32.50
CA LYS A 449 -28.90 20.87 33.66
C LYS A 449 -29.39 22.31 33.62
N LEU A 450 -28.88 23.16 32.74
CA LEU A 450 -29.26 24.56 32.61
C LEU A 450 -30.31 24.86 31.52
N ARG A 451 -30.74 23.85 30.74
CA ARG A 451 -31.75 24.01 29.67
C ARG A 451 -33.13 23.45 30.00
N SER A 452 -33.39 23.00 31.22
CA SER A 452 -34.69 22.54 31.72
C SER A 452 -35.18 23.42 32.84
N ARG A 453 -35.22 24.74 32.62
CA ARG A 453 -36.05 25.67 33.38
C ARG A 453 -36.68 26.71 32.44
#